data_8b3e171e01881575c14c79b6080a1dae
#
_entry.id   8b3e171e01881575c14c79b6080a1dae
#
_cell.length_a   1.000
_cell.length_b   1.000
_cell.length_c   1.000
_cell.angle_alpha   90.00
_cell.angle_beta   90.00
_cell.angle_gamma   90.00
#
_symmetry.space_group_name_H-M   'P 1'
#
loop_
_entity.id
_entity.type
_entity.pdbx_description
1 polymer ?
#
loop_
_entity_poly.entity_id
_entity_poly.type
_entity_poly.pdbx_seq_one_letter_code
_entity_poly.pdbx_strand_id
1 'polypeptide(L)'
;MHRNGDYMKIVLQNLTKKFPGRGKKQEEVIAVNNFDFEIPDGELVGLLGPSGCGKSTTLNLICGLQKPTDGKIYFGEDDVTNLPPENRGVGLVFQNYALYPHLTVQKNIQFPLENLKGADKLSKEQMQEKVMEAAKLVQIEGL
;
A
#
# COMPACT_ATOMS: atom_id res chain seq x y z
N MET A 1 5.98 16.20 0.42
CA MET A 1 4.91 15.48 1.14
C MET A 1 3.61 16.17 0.77
N HIS A 2 2.90 15.67 -0.24
CA HIS A 2 1.66 16.26 -0.71
C HIS A 2 0.58 16.05 0.36
N ARG A 3 0.23 17.14 1.04
CA ARG A 3 -0.81 17.20 2.06
C ARG A 3 -2.00 17.94 1.49
N ASN A 4 -2.78 17.36 0.66
CA ASN A 4 -4.17 17.76 0.37
C ASN A 4 -4.61 16.73 -0.64
N GLY A 5 -5.63 15.99 -0.40
CA GLY A 5 -6.33 15.04 -1.22
C GLY A 5 -6.17 15.12 -2.75
N ASP A 6 -5.01 15.55 -3.19
CA ASP A 6 -4.64 15.62 -4.59
C ASP A 6 -4.46 14.20 -5.09
N TYR A 7 -5.38 13.80 -5.89
CA TYR A 7 -5.27 12.60 -6.71
C TYR A 7 -3.93 12.65 -7.44
N MET A 8 -3.34 11.51 -7.69
CA MET A 8 -2.01 11.44 -8.27
C MET A 8 -1.89 10.21 -9.15
N LYS A 9 -1.60 10.39 -10.42
CA LYS A 9 -1.37 9.26 -11.31
C LYS A 9 -0.22 8.39 -10.81
N ILE A 10 -0.32 7.08 -11.00
CA ILE A 10 0.75 6.13 -10.70
C ILE A 10 1.25 5.55 -12.01
N VAL A 11 2.57 5.62 -12.23
CA VAL A 11 3.19 5.09 -13.46
C VAL A 11 4.20 4.01 -13.10
N LEU A 12 4.06 2.85 -13.72
CA LEU A 12 4.99 1.74 -13.68
C LEU A 12 5.75 1.73 -15.01
N GLN A 13 7.08 1.76 -14.96
CA GLN A 13 7.93 1.74 -16.16
C GLN A 13 8.85 0.53 -16.13
N ASN A 14 8.74 -0.35 -17.12
CA ASN A 14 9.56 -1.56 -17.28
C ASN A 14 9.66 -2.39 -16.00
N LEU A 15 8.60 -2.39 -15.19
CA LEU A 15 8.62 -2.95 -13.84
C LEU A 15 8.88 -4.45 -13.89
N THR A 16 9.94 -4.89 -13.24
CA THR A 16 10.35 -6.29 -13.22
C THR A 16 10.59 -6.75 -11.77
N LYS A 17 10.07 -7.93 -11.44
CA LYS A 17 10.34 -8.59 -10.16
C LYS A 17 10.70 -10.03 -10.38
N LYS A 18 11.89 -10.38 -9.94
CA LYS A 18 12.42 -11.74 -9.91
C LYS A 18 12.61 -12.18 -8.47
N PHE A 19 12.28 -13.43 -8.20
CA PHE A 19 12.57 -14.07 -6.93
C PHE A 19 13.62 -15.17 -7.15
N PRO A 20 14.53 -15.39 -6.20
CA PRO A 20 15.46 -16.51 -6.28
C PRO A 20 14.69 -17.83 -6.29
N GLY A 21 15.07 -18.73 -7.16
CA GLY A 21 14.48 -20.07 -7.22
C GLY A 21 14.73 -20.87 -5.93
N ARG A 22 13.80 -21.75 -5.60
CA ARG A 22 13.92 -22.69 -4.48
C ARG A 22 14.42 -24.04 -4.99
N GLY A 23 15.50 -24.53 -4.43
CA GLY A 23 16.03 -25.89 -4.68
C GLY A 23 17.35 -25.93 -5.45
N LYS A 24 17.77 -27.14 -5.86
CA LYS A 24 19.09 -27.40 -6.46
C LYS A 24 19.33 -26.72 -7.84
N LYS A 25 18.29 -26.31 -8.56
CA LYS A 25 18.41 -25.68 -9.89
C LYS A 25 18.42 -24.17 -9.91
N GLN A 26 18.20 -23.50 -8.79
CA GLN A 26 18.27 -22.02 -8.63
C GLN A 26 17.73 -21.17 -9.82
N GLU A 27 16.75 -21.68 -10.56
CA GLU A 27 16.13 -20.89 -11.62
C GLU A 27 15.30 -19.75 -10.99
N GLU A 28 15.55 -18.51 -11.40
CA GLU A 28 14.79 -17.36 -10.95
C GLU A 28 13.32 -17.48 -11.37
N VAL A 29 12.42 -17.13 -10.47
CA VAL A 29 11.00 -17.02 -10.78
C VAL A 29 10.68 -15.57 -11.12
N ILE A 30 10.30 -15.29 -12.36
CA ILE A 30 9.89 -13.97 -12.80
C ILE A 30 8.40 -13.81 -12.45
N ALA A 31 8.11 -12.99 -11.46
CA ALA A 31 6.74 -12.73 -11.01
C ALA A 31 6.09 -11.55 -11.74
N VAL A 32 6.88 -10.56 -12.12
CA VAL A 32 6.49 -9.41 -12.96
C VAL A 32 7.61 -9.22 -13.98
N ASN A 33 7.26 -9.06 -15.25
CA ASN A 33 8.25 -8.99 -16.33
C ASN A 33 7.98 -7.80 -17.23
N ASN A 34 8.86 -6.80 -17.18
CA ASN A 34 8.85 -5.62 -18.05
C ASN A 34 7.45 -5.01 -18.20
N PHE A 35 6.79 -4.77 -17.07
CA PHE A 35 5.39 -4.35 -17.01
C PHE A 35 5.30 -2.83 -17.00
N ASP A 36 4.68 -2.28 -18.05
CA ASP A 36 4.35 -0.88 -18.16
C ASP A 36 2.87 -0.68 -17.93
N PHE A 37 2.52 0.23 -17.03
CA PHE A 37 1.14 0.50 -16.68
C PHE A 37 0.97 1.90 -16.07
N GLU A 38 -0.16 2.51 -16.34
CA GLU A 38 -0.54 3.79 -15.74
C GLU A 38 -1.89 3.66 -15.06
N ILE A 39 -1.98 4.13 -13.83
CA ILE A 39 -3.24 4.37 -13.11
C ILE A 39 -3.49 5.86 -13.19
N PRO A 40 -4.47 6.31 -14.00
CA PRO A 40 -4.78 7.72 -14.13
C PRO A 40 -5.22 8.33 -12.80
N ASP A 41 -5.06 9.62 -12.68
CA ASP A 41 -5.48 10.38 -11.54
C ASP A 41 -7.00 10.27 -11.31
N GLY A 42 -7.41 9.98 -10.07
CA GLY A 42 -8.82 9.84 -9.68
C GLY A 42 -9.56 8.62 -10.20
N GLU A 43 -8.89 7.73 -10.92
CA GLU A 43 -9.53 6.54 -11.53
C GLU A 43 -9.48 5.31 -10.62
N LEU A 44 -10.52 4.49 -10.69
CA LEU A 44 -10.56 3.15 -10.10
C LEU A 44 -10.14 2.13 -11.15
N VAL A 45 -9.01 1.47 -10.92
CA VAL A 45 -8.45 0.49 -11.85
C VAL A 45 -8.46 -0.91 -11.24
N GLY A 46 -9.03 -1.88 -11.99
CA GLY A 46 -9.03 -3.30 -11.64
C GLY A 46 -7.89 -4.07 -12.29
N LEU A 47 -7.06 -4.74 -11.50
CA LEU A 47 -6.00 -5.62 -11.98
C LEU A 47 -6.51 -7.07 -12.04
N LEU A 48 -6.83 -7.55 -13.24
CA LEU A 48 -7.40 -8.88 -13.47
C LEU A 48 -6.37 -9.87 -14.02
N GLY A 49 -6.57 -11.14 -13.74
CA GLY A 49 -5.73 -12.22 -14.25
C GLY A 49 -5.81 -13.49 -13.40
N PRO A 50 -5.30 -14.63 -13.89
CA PRO A 50 -5.31 -15.90 -13.18
C PRO A 50 -4.49 -15.87 -11.89
N SER A 51 -4.67 -16.87 -11.02
CA SER A 51 -3.85 -17.01 -9.82
C SER A 51 -2.38 -17.17 -10.21
N GLY A 52 -1.49 -16.51 -9.47
CA GLY A 52 -0.04 -16.56 -9.70
C GLY A 52 0.49 -15.64 -10.81
N CYS A 53 -0.35 -14.86 -11.52
CA CYS A 53 0.11 -13.96 -12.60
C CYS A 53 0.76 -12.65 -12.12
N GLY A 54 1.12 -12.53 -10.85
CA GLY A 54 1.88 -11.36 -10.34
C GLY A 54 1.05 -10.21 -9.77
N LYS A 55 -0.29 -10.26 -9.70
CA LYS A 55 -1.16 -9.17 -9.19
C LYS A 55 -0.74 -8.68 -7.80
N SER A 56 -0.68 -9.59 -6.84
CA SER A 56 -0.28 -9.24 -5.47
C SER A 56 1.17 -8.76 -5.39
N THR A 57 2.05 -9.30 -6.23
CA THR A 57 3.43 -8.81 -6.34
C THR A 57 3.47 -7.38 -6.84
N THR A 58 2.70 -7.05 -7.89
CA THR A 58 2.60 -5.69 -8.42
C THR A 58 2.08 -4.71 -7.37
N LEU A 59 1.01 -5.07 -6.63
CA LEU A 59 0.51 -4.24 -5.53
C LEU A 59 1.56 -4.02 -4.43
N ASN A 60 2.29 -5.08 -4.04
CA ASN A 60 3.36 -4.98 -3.05
C ASN A 60 4.53 -4.09 -3.53
N LEU A 61 4.82 -4.09 -4.82
CA LEU A 61 5.81 -3.19 -5.43
C LEU A 61 5.34 -1.73 -5.39
N ILE A 62 4.08 -1.47 -5.77
CA ILE A 62 3.48 -0.13 -5.72
C ILE A 62 3.50 0.42 -4.29
N CYS A 63 3.09 -0.40 -3.31
CA CYS A 63 3.06 0.01 -1.90
C CYS A 63 4.45 0.07 -1.23
N GLY A 64 5.53 -0.39 -1.90
CA GLY A 64 6.88 -0.37 -1.34
C GLY A 64 7.19 -1.50 -0.35
N LEU A 65 6.29 -2.48 -0.19
CA LEU A 65 6.53 -3.68 0.63
C LEU A 65 7.58 -4.60 0.01
N GLN A 66 7.78 -4.48 -1.30
CA GLN A 66 8.83 -5.16 -2.05
C GLN A 66 9.53 -4.15 -2.97
N LYS A 67 10.83 -4.35 -3.16
CA LYS A 67 11.60 -3.58 -4.14
C LYS A 67 11.57 -4.29 -5.49
N PRO A 68 11.42 -3.57 -6.60
CA PRO A 68 11.57 -4.14 -7.92
C PRO A 68 13.02 -4.63 -8.13
N THR A 69 13.17 -5.60 -9.03
CA THR A 69 14.49 -6.03 -9.51
C THR A 69 15.00 -5.07 -10.57
N ASP A 70 14.08 -4.52 -11.37
CA ASP A 70 14.35 -3.53 -12.41
C ASP A 70 13.09 -2.70 -12.68
N GLY A 71 13.26 -1.57 -13.37
CA GLY A 71 12.17 -0.64 -13.65
C GLY A 71 11.95 0.40 -12.57
N LYS A 72 10.93 1.23 -12.76
CA LYS A 72 10.64 2.38 -11.91
C LYS A 72 9.16 2.51 -11.58
N ILE A 73 8.88 3.17 -10.46
CA ILE A 73 7.54 3.49 -9.99
C ILE A 73 7.49 4.99 -9.69
N TYR A 74 6.53 5.68 -10.30
CA TYR A 74 6.31 7.11 -10.07
C TYR A 74 4.93 7.36 -9.48
N PHE A 75 4.87 8.32 -8.57
CA PHE A 75 3.64 8.92 -8.05
C PHE A 75 3.64 10.37 -8.48
N GLY A 76 2.80 10.73 -9.45
CA GLY A 76 2.91 11.99 -10.16
C GLY A 76 4.26 12.10 -10.87
N GLU A 77 5.05 13.10 -10.48
CA GLU A 77 6.40 13.33 -10.99
C GLU A 77 7.52 12.71 -10.09
N ASP A 78 7.14 12.21 -8.91
CA ASP A 78 8.08 11.71 -7.92
C ASP A 78 8.47 10.25 -8.16
N ASP A 79 9.77 9.96 -8.31
CA ASP A 79 10.31 8.59 -8.33
C ASP A 79 10.28 7.99 -6.92
N VAL A 80 9.32 7.10 -6.67
CA VAL A 80 9.12 6.43 -5.38
C VAL A 80 9.71 5.03 -5.33
N THR A 81 10.43 4.60 -6.35
CA THR A 81 10.94 3.23 -6.52
C THR A 81 11.66 2.71 -5.27
N ASN A 82 12.49 3.56 -4.65
CA ASN A 82 13.29 3.20 -3.48
C ASN A 82 12.73 3.73 -2.15
N LEU A 83 11.59 4.45 -2.17
CA LEU A 83 10.97 4.91 -0.93
C LEU A 83 10.35 3.74 -0.16
N PRO A 84 10.53 3.70 1.17
CA PRO A 84 9.86 2.72 2.02
C PRO A 84 8.34 2.99 2.08
N PRO A 85 7.51 1.99 2.45
CA PRO A 85 6.05 2.10 2.45
C PRO A 85 5.50 3.32 3.20
N GLU A 86 6.07 3.59 4.38
CA GLU A 86 5.67 4.70 5.26
C GLU A 86 5.85 6.09 4.63
N ASN A 87 6.69 6.19 3.60
CA ASN A 87 6.97 7.46 2.92
C ASN A 87 6.25 7.60 1.57
N ARG A 88 5.46 6.60 1.16
CA ARG A 88 4.74 6.63 -0.13
C ARG A 88 3.35 7.25 -0.04
N GLY A 89 2.78 7.38 1.17
CA GLY A 89 1.43 7.94 1.35
C GLY A 89 0.30 7.07 0.80
N VAL A 90 0.50 5.76 0.68
CA VAL A 90 -0.49 4.80 0.19
C VAL A 90 -1.06 3.96 1.33
N GLY A 91 -2.32 3.57 1.21
CA GLY A 91 -2.95 2.56 2.06
C GLY A 91 -3.11 1.24 1.30
N LEU A 92 -2.79 0.12 1.95
CA LEU A 92 -2.99 -1.22 1.40
C LEU A 92 -3.95 -2.00 2.28
N VAL A 93 -5.04 -2.50 1.68
CA VAL A 93 -5.95 -3.43 2.32
C VAL A 93 -5.55 -4.85 1.93
N PHE A 94 -5.09 -5.64 2.90
CA PHE A 94 -4.72 -7.03 2.70
C PHE A 94 -5.96 -7.92 2.55
N GLN A 95 -5.82 -9.04 1.86
CA GLN A 95 -6.89 -10.02 1.68
C GLN A 95 -7.42 -10.60 3.01
N ASN A 96 -6.59 -10.69 4.03
CA ASN A 96 -6.94 -11.11 5.39
C ASN A 96 -7.20 -9.93 6.34
N TYR A 97 -7.35 -8.72 5.79
CA TYR A 97 -7.58 -7.46 6.50
C TYR A 97 -6.50 -7.04 7.49
N ALA A 98 -5.47 -7.87 7.76
CA ALA A 98 -4.34 -7.62 8.65
C ALA A 98 -4.74 -7.08 10.04
N LEU A 99 -5.85 -7.57 10.59
CA LEU A 99 -6.31 -7.18 11.93
C LEU A 99 -5.37 -7.72 13.00
N TYR A 100 -5.18 -6.94 14.05
CA TYR A 100 -4.49 -7.35 15.28
C TYR A 100 -5.49 -8.06 16.20
N PRO A 101 -5.51 -9.41 16.26
CA PRO A 101 -6.55 -10.17 16.95
C PRO A 101 -6.57 -9.98 18.47
N HIS A 102 -5.45 -9.53 19.03
CA HIS A 102 -5.30 -9.23 20.46
C HIS A 102 -5.73 -7.79 20.83
N LEU A 103 -6.08 -6.97 19.86
CA LEU A 103 -6.58 -5.60 20.07
C LEU A 103 -8.09 -5.53 19.89
N THR A 104 -8.72 -4.61 20.63
CA THR A 104 -10.14 -4.27 20.43
C THR A 104 -10.35 -3.60 19.04
N VAL A 105 -11.61 -3.51 18.58
CA VAL A 105 -11.97 -2.78 17.36
C VAL A 105 -11.43 -1.35 17.41
N GLN A 106 -11.73 -0.64 18.49
CA GLN A 106 -11.24 0.74 18.72
C GLN A 106 -9.71 0.82 18.59
N LYS A 107 -8.96 -0.09 19.22
CA LYS A 107 -7.50 -0.09 19.16
C LYS A 107 -6.94 -0.43 17.79
N ASN A 108 -7.60 -1.31 17.03
CA ASN A 108 -7.21 -1.59 15.65
C ASN A 108 -7.33 -0.33 14.78
N ILE A 109 -8.40 0.45 14.94
CA ILE A 109 -8.59 1.72 14.21
C ILE A 109 -7.61 2.79 14.71
N GLN A 110 -7.33 2.84 16.01
CA GLN A 110 -6.47 3.84 16.64
C GLN A 110 -4.98 3.63 16.34
N PHE A 111 -4.54 2.39 16.17
CA PHE A 111 -3.12 2.00 16.04
C PHE A 111 -2.32 2.84 15.03
N PRO A 112 -2.78 3.08 13.80
CA PRO A 112 -2.04 3.92 12.86
C PRO A 112 -1.91 5.38 13.32
N LEU A 113 -2.88 5.90 14.08
CA LEU A 113 -2.86 7.27 14.59
C LEU A 113 -1.84 7.45 15.72
N GLU A 114 -1.58 6.41 16.52
CA GLU A 114 -0.57 6.41 17.59
C GLU A 114 0.86 6.51 17.05
N ASN A 115 1.07 6.07 15.80
CA ASN A 115 2.38 6.09 15.17
C ASN A 115 2.70 7.42 14.45
N LEU A 116 1.78 8.37 14.42
CA LEU A 116 2.02 9.69 13.86
C LEU A 116 3.04 10.47 14.69
N LYS A 117 3.98 11.15 14.01
CA LYS A 117 5.11 11.86 14.63
C LYS A 117 5.15 13.33 14.21
N GLY A 118 5.85 14.12 15.01
CA GLY A 118 6.08 15.53 14.70
C GLY A 118 4.79 16.34 14.66
N ALA A 119 4.62 17.14 13.60
CA ALA A 119 3.46 18.01 13.42
C ALA A 119 2.13 17.26 13.21
N ASP A 120 2.18 15.97 12.85
CA ASP A 120 0.99 15.14 12.60
C ASP A 120 0.52 14.41 13.85
N LYS A 121 1.24 14.52 14.98
CA LYS A 121 0.88 13.87 16.24
C LYS A 121 -0.45 14.44 16.75
N LEU A 122 -1.39 13.54 17.02
CA LEU A 122 -2.72 13.88 17.52
C LEU A 122 -2.78 13.84 19.05
N SER A 123 -3.64 14.68 19.64
CA SER A 123 -4.03 14.53 21.05
C SER A 123 -4.91 13.28 21.22
N LYS A 124 -5.12 12.86 22.48
CA LYS A 124 -6.02 11.72 22.77
C LYS A 124 -7.45 11.99 22.31
N GLU A 125 -7.92 13.20 22.51
CA GLU A 125 -9.27 13.65 22.10
C GLU A 125 -9.41 13.62 20.57
N GLN A 126 -8.43 14.15 19.86
CA GLN A 126 -8.41 14.13 18.38
C GLN A 126 -8.33 12.70 17.83
N MET A 127 -7.55 11.80 18.46
CA MET A 127 -7.52 10.40 18.07
C MET A 127 -8.88 9.74 18.26
N GLN A 128 -9.54 9.99 19.39
CA GLN A 128 -10.85 9.41 19.67
C GLN A 128 -11.92 9.90 18.70
N GLU A 129 -11.90 11.18 18.35
CA GLU A 129 -12.79 11.75 17.35
C GLU A 129 -12.61 11.07 15.98
N LYS A 130 -11.37 10.92 15.51
CA LYS A 130 -11.07 10.23 14.26
C LYS A 130 -11.43 8.74 14.26
N VAL A 131 -11.26 8.07 15.40
CA VAL A 131 -11.69 6.67 15.55
C VAL A 131 -13.22 6.56 15.42
N MET A 132 -13.96 7.47 16.08
CA MET A 132 -15.43 7.48 15.99
C MET A 132 -15.93 7.87 14.59
N GLU A 133 -15.27 8.80 13.93
CA GLU A 133 -15.55 9.16 12.54
C GLU A 133 -15.39 7.95 11.61
N ALA A 134 -14.27 7.23 11.72
CA ALA A 134 -14.02 6.01 10.94
C ALA A 134 -15.03 4.91 11.26
N ALA A 135 -15.38 4.69 12.55
CA ALA A 135 -16.34 3.69 12.95
C ALA A 135 -17.74 3.99 12.38
N LYS A 136 -18.17 5.26 12.40
CA LYS A 136 -19.45 5.68 11.80
C LYS A 136 -19.46 5.48 10.29
N LEU A 137 -18.36 5.78 9.60
CA LEU A 137 -18.26 5.61 8.15
C LEU A 137 -18.54 4.17 7.72
N VAL A 138 -18.14 3.18 8.52
CA VAL A 138 -18.36 1.75 8.25
C VAL A 138 -19.47 1.12 9.11
N GLN A 139 -20.24 1.94 9.85
CA GLN A 139 -21.43 1.55 10.63
C GLN A 139 -21.12 0.52 11.74
N ILE A 140 -20.03 0.69 12.46
CA ILE A 140 -19.63 -0.16 13.60
C ILE A 140 -19.46 0.62 14.91
N GLU A 141 -20.03 1.80 15.02
CA GLU A 141 -19.95 2.65 16.23
C GLU A 141 -20.57 2.04 17.48
N GLY A 142 -21.34 0.98 17.35
CA GLY A 142 -21.98 0.25 18.44
C GLY A 142 -21.20 -0.94 18.99
N LEU A 143 -19.97 -1.18 18.48
CA LEU A 143 -19.11 -2.31 18.89
C LEU A 143 -18.08 -1.93 19.94
#